data_68268aca7410f480edbadf9b44bf5fd0
#
_entry.id   68268aca7410f480edbadf9b44bf5fd0
#
_cell.length_a   1.000
_cell.length_b   1.000
_cell.length_c   1.000
_cell.angle_alpha   90.00
_cell.angle_beta   90.00
_cell.angle_gamma   90.00
#
_symmetry.space_group_name_H-M   'P 1'
#
loop_
_entity.id
_entity.type
_entity.pdbx_description
1 polymer ?
#
loop_
_entity_poly.entity_id
_entity_poly.type
_entity_poly.pdbx_seq_one_letter_code
_entity_poly.pdbx_strand_id
1 'polypeptide(L)'
;MGPGAGDPALRARATGTERSRSVTGGCTLTQPTLRDALRQRPLLSDGAMGTQLMAAGLESGGCGEAWNLTHPERVVAIHRRYAEAGADLMLTNTFGGSRIMLNRHGYAEQVTAINRAAVDLARQAFDGRVGYVIGDIGPFGGLLEPYGEFTDAEVAAAFGEQAQALVDAGADAIIVETQTSLEELGLGIAAARAAGAPCVI
;
A
#
# COMPACT_ATOMS: atom_id res chain seq x y z
N MET A 1 -24.88 37.45 37.61
CA MET A 1 -24.04 37.52 36.41
C MET A 1 -23.01 36.39 36.47
N GLY A 2 -23.30 35.31 35.86
CA GLY A 2 -22.44 34.12 35.85
C GLY A 2 -21.59 34.06 34.60
N PRO A 3 -20.35 33.44 34.67
CA PRO A 3 -19.52 33.29 33.50
C PRO A 3 -19.90 32.04 32.67
N GLY A 4 -19.81 32.22 31.37
CA GLY A 4 -20.22 31.26 30.36
C GLY A 4 -19.40 29.95 30.37
N ALA A 5 -20.12 28.87 30.08
CA ALA A 5 -19.60 27.56 29.91
C ALA A 5 -18.84 27.45 28.56
N GLY A 6 -17.57 27.08 28.63
CA GLY A 6 -16.77 26.73 27.47
C GLY A 6 -17.11 25.33 26.99
N ASP A 7 -17.22 25.19 25.67
CA ASP A 7 -17.49 23.99 24.92
C ASP A 7 -16.37 22.93 25.08
N PRO A 8 -16.66 21.65 25.45
CA PRO A 8 -15.66 20.62 25.67
C PRO A 8 -15.29 19.81 24.39
N ALA A 9 -15.56 20.28 23.17
CA ALA A 9 -15.47 19.47 21.95
C ALA A 9 -14.11 19.55 21.19
N LEU A 10 -13.03 20.07 21.78
CA LEU A 10 -11.74 20.21 21.05
C LEU A 10 -10.54 19.61 21.82
N ARG A 11 -10.63 18.34 22.21
CA ARG A 11 -9.45 17.54 22.62
C ARG A 11 -9.58 16.09 22.18
N ALA A 12 -9.64 15.82 20.88
CA ALA A 12 -9.26 14.52 20.35
C ALA A 12 -7.74 14.50 20.16
N ARG A 13 -7.04 14.02 21.15
CA ARG A 13 -5.63 13.65 21.03
C ARG A 13 -5.55 12.44 20.10
N ALA A 14 -4.83 12.59 18.98
CA ALA A 14 -4.37 11.48 18.16
C ALA A 14 -3.39 10.65 19.01
N THR A 15 -3.86 9.57 19.61
CA THR A 15 -3.01 8.55 20.21
C THR A 15 -2.43 7.73 19.05
N GLY A 16 -1.14 7.98 18.73
CA GLY A 16 -0.39 7.13 17.83
C GLY A 16 -0.34 5.72 18.39
N THR A 17 -0.94 4.76 17.70
CA THR A 17 -0.91 3.34 18.06
C THR A 17 0.46 2.77 17.74
N GLU A 18 1.32 2.63 18.75
CA GLU A 18 2.57 1.88 18.65
C GLU A 18 2.25 0.40 18.40
N ARG A 19 2.66 -0.10 17.25
CA ARG A 19 2.54 -1.53 16.93
C ARG A 19 3.75 -2.27 17.49
N SER A 20 3.53 -3.10 18.50
CA SER A 20 4.52 -4.03 19.04
C SER A 20 4.72 -5.22 18.09
N ARG A 21 5.96 -5.48 17.69
CA ARG A 21 6.35 -6.65 16.89
C ARG A 21 7.27 -7.53 17.74
N SER A 22 6.86 -8.78 17.92
CA SER A 22 7.65 -9.78 18.63
C SER A 22 8.73 -10.36 17.71
N VAL A 23 9.99 -10.09 18.03
CA VAL A 23 11.14 -10.83 17.50
C VAL A 23 11.57 -11.80 18.60
N THR A 24 11.68 -13.08 18.29
CA THR A 24 12.13 -14.12 19.22
C THR A 24 13.54 -13.83 19.70
N GLY A 25 13.66 -13.41 20.97
CA GLY A 25 14.95 -13.12 21.61
C GLY A 25 15.06 -11.67 22.10
N GLY A 26 14.23 -11.28 23.07
CA GLY A 26 14.52 -10.26 24.11
C GLY A 26 15.02 -8.89 23.69
N CYS A 27 14.30 -8.16 22.88
CA CYS A 27 14.16 -6.70 22.93
C CYS A 27 13.04 -6.30 21.96
N THR A 28 11.95 -5.80 22.44
CA THR A 28 10.89 -5.23 21.60
C THR A 28 11.38 -3.86 21.13
N LEU A 29 12.10 -3.81 20.02
CA LEU A 29 12.39 -2.55 19.35
C LEU A 29 11.09 -2.06 18.71
N THR A 30 10.44 -1.08 19.33
CA THR A 30 9.33 -0.36 18.71
C THR A 30 9.91 0.45 17.54
N GLN A 31 9.62 0.02 16.31
CA GLN A 31 10.00 0.78 15.13
C GLN A 31 9.26 2.12 15.15
N PRO A 32 9.95 3.28 14.94
CA PRO A 32 9.28 4.56 14.80
C PRO A 32 8.25 4.51 13.68
N THR A 33 7.22 5.34 13.77
CA THR A 33 6.26 5.47 12.65
C THR A 33 6.99 6.00 11.41
N LEU A 34 6.46 5.71 10.21
CA LEU A 34 7.01 6.27 8.96
C LEU A 34 7.14 7.80 9.05
N ARG A 35 6.13 8.48 9.61
CA ARG A 35 6.14 9.92 9.81
C ARG A 35 7.28 10.41 10.71
N ASP A 36 7.55 9.67 11.77
CA ASP A 36 8.62 10.07 12.70
C ASP A 36 9.99 9.82 12.10
N ALA A 37 10.15 8.76 11.32
CA ALA A 37 11.38 8.49 10.59
C ALA A 37 11.65 9.56 9.52
N LEU A 38 10.65 9.98 8.75
CA LEU A 38 10.75 11.06 7.75
C LEU A 38 11.13 12.43 8.36
N ARG A 39 10.79 12.68 9.63
CA ARG A 39 11.23 13.89 10.33
C ARG A 39 12.72 13.88 10.72
N GLN A 40 13.30 12.70 10.81
CA GLN A 40 14.69 12.54 11.24
C GLN A 40 15.68 12.57 10.06
N ARG A 41 15.30 11.97 8.92
CA ARG A 41 16.13 11.92 7.72
C ARG A 41 15.30 11.60 6.46
N PRO A 42 15.83 11.91 5.26
CA PRO A 42 15.29 11.33 4.03
C PRO A 42 15.33 9.81 4.07
N LEU A 43 14.29 9.17 3.52
CA LEU A 43 14.22 7.72 3.36
C LEU A 43 14.33 7.38 1.88
N LEU A 44 15.08 6.31 1.59
CA LEU A 44 15.26 5.82 0.23
C LEU A 44 14.14 4.82 -0.10
N SER A 45 13.39 5.08 -1.18
CA SER A 45 12.44 4.12 -1.73
C SER A 45 13.15 3.09 -2.61
N ASP A 46 12.52 1.93 -2.76
CA ASP A 46 12.86 0.97 -3.80
C ASP A 46 12.58 1.56 -5.21
N GLY A 47 12.76 0.73 -6.23
CA GLY A 47 12.62 1.12 -7.63
C GLY A 47 11.59 0.25 -8.37
N ALA A 48 11.72 0.26 -9.71
CA ALA A 48 10.78 -0.39 -10.61
C ALA A 48 10.53 -1.87 -10.30
N MET A 49 9.26 -2.25 -10.15
CA MET A 49 8.85 -3.64 -9.96
C MET A 49 8.62 -4.35 -11.31
N GLY A 50 7.88 -3.77 -12.23
CA GLY A 50 7.47 -4.42 -13.48
C GLY A 50 8.63 -4.94 -14.33
N THR A 51 9.69 -4.14 -14.51
CA THR A 51 10.89 -4.57 -15.27
C THR A 51 11.64 -5.70 -14.56
N GLN A 52 11.63 -5.73 -13.24
CA GLN A 52 12.23 -6.81 -12.45
C GLN A 52 11.44 -8.10 -12.55
N LEU A 53 10.11 -8.03 -12.57
CA LEU A 53 9.23 -9.18 -12.82
C LEU A 53 9.46 -9.75 -14.21
N MET A 54 9.55 -8.91 -15.26
CA MET A 54 9.88 -9.34 -16.63
C MET A 54 11.25 -10.02 -16.69
N ALA A 55 12.27 -9.43 -16.06
CA ALA A 55 13.60 -10.04 -15.97
C ALA A 55 13.60 -11.37 -15.19
N ALA A 56 12.65 -11.55 -14.26
CA ALA A 56 12.44 -12.81 -13.54
C ALA A 56 11.57 -13.82 -14.30
N GLY A 57 11.09 -13.49 -15.52
CA GLY A 57 10.35 -14.38 -16.39
C GLY A 57 8.84 -14.12 -16.47
N LEU A 58 8.35 -12.95 -16.03
CA LEU A 58 6.97 -12.56 -16.30
C LEU A 58 6.81 -12.30 -17.79
N GLU A 59 5.90 -13.02 -18.44
CA GLU A 59 5.59 -12.85 -19.85
C GLU A 59 4.89 -11.50 -20.11
N SER A 60 5.09 -10.99 -21.33
CA SER A 60 4.42 -9.75 -21.75
C SER A 60 2.89 -9.91 -21.68
N GLY A 61 2.23 -8.94 -21.04
CA GLY A 61 0.79 -8.98 -20.79
C GLY A 61 0.35 -9.89 -19.64
N GLY A 62 1.28 -10.53 -18.93
CA GLY A 62 0.98 -11.29 -17.72
C GLY A 62 0.62 -10.41 -16.54
N CYS A 63 -0.11 -10.96 -15.57
CA CYS A 63 -0.46 -10.29 -14.32
C CYS A 63 0.70 -10.41 -13.31
N GLY A 64 1.44 -9.32 -13.11
CA GLY A 64 2.54 -9.28 -12.14
C GLY A 64 2.08 -9.44 -10.70
N GLU A 65 0.92 -8.90 -10.38
CA GLU A 65 0.32 -8.94 -9.04
C GLU A 65 -0.06 -10.37 -8.62
N ALA A 66 -0.48 -11.20 -9.58
CA ALA A 66 -0.79 -12.61 -9.32
C ALA A 66 0.44 -13.40 -8.85
N TRP A 67 1.67 -12.93 -9.13
CA TRP A 67 2.89 -13.56 -8.66
C TRP A 67 3.06 -13.48 -7.14
N ASN A 68 2.35 -12.59 -6.47
CA ASN A 68 2.31 -12.58 -5.01
C ASN A 68 1.78 -13.91 -4.44
N LEU A 69 0.96 -14.64 -5.21
CA LEU A 69 0.43 -15.95 -4.84
C LEU A 69 1.10 -17.10 -5.59
N THR A 70 1.43 -16.92 -6.89
CA THR A 70 1.89 -18.00 -7.76
C THR A 70 3.42 -18.16 -7.80
N HIS A 71 4.17 -17.08 -7.55
CA HIS A 71 5.64 -17.05 -7.56
C HIS A 71 6.19 -16.17 -6.43
N PRO A 72 5.74 -16.36 -5.16
CA PRO A 72 6.09 -15.47 -4.05
C PRO A 72 7.59 -15.37 -3.82
N GLU A 73 8.34 -16.46 -4.06
CA GLU A 73 9.80 -16.49 -3.92
C GLU A 73 10.52 -15.54 -4.89
N ARG A 74 9.96 -15.33 -6.12
CA ARG A 74 10.53 -14.39 -7.08
C ARG A 74 10.26 -12.95 -6.67
N VAL A 75 9.05 -12.67 -6.18
CA VAL A 75 8.68 -11.33 -5.66
C VAL A 75 9.55 -10.97 -4.46
N VAL A 76 9.70 -11.86 -3.48
CA VAL A 76 10.59 -11.65 -2.33
C VAL A 76 12.04 -11.42 -2.77
N ALA A 77 12.53 -12.18 -3.76
CA ALA A 77 13.89 -12.01 -4.25
C ALA A 77 14.13 -10.63 -4.89
N ILE A 78 13.11 -10.07 -5.58
CA ILE A 78 13.17 -8.71 -6.11
C ILE A 78 13.23 -7.70 -4.97
N HIS A 79 12.31 -7.75 -4.03
CA HIS A 79 12.27 -6.86 -2.87
C HIS A 79 13.56 -6.94 -2.04
N ARG A 80 14.10 -8.15 -1.84
CA ARG A 80 15.35 -8.35 -1.08
C ARG A 80 16.53 -7.63 -1.71
N ARG A 81 16.67 -7.66 -3.04
CA ARG A 81 17.72 -6.91 -3.75
C ARG A 81 17.65 -5.40 -3.48
N TYR A 82 16.43 -4.82 -3.47
CA TYR A 82 16.25 -3.42 -3.12
C TYR A 82 16.58 -3.14 -1.65
N ALA A 83 16.14 -4.00 -0.76
CA ALA A 83 16.47 -3.89 0.66
C ALA A 83 17.98 -4.01 0.91
N GLU A 84 18.70 -4.90 0.21
CA GLU A 84 20.16 -5.05 0.27
C GLU A 84 20.88 -3.82 -0.31
N ALA A 85 20.31 -3.19 -1.33
CA ALA A 85 20.82 -1.93 -1.89
C ALA A 85 20.61 -0.73 -0.96
N GLY A 86 19.88 -0.89 0.15
CA GLY A 86 19.70 0.15 1.18
C GLY A 86 18.35 0.86 1.13
N ALA A 87 17.34 0.31 0.43
CA ALA A 87 15.99 0.87 0.46
C ALA A 87 15.40 0.80 1.88
N ASP A 88 14.87 1.92 2.34
CA ASP A 88 14.12 2.07 3.60
C ASP A 88 12.62 1.82 3.40
N LEU A 89 12.11 2.14 2.21
CA LEU A 89 10.71 2.00 1.82
C LEU A 89 10.61 0.93 0.73
N MET A 90 9.60 0.07 0.85
CA MET A 90 9.32 -0.97 -0.12
C MET A 90 7.87 -0.84 -0.59
N LEU A 91 7.65 -0.54 -1.86
CA LEU A 91 6.33 -0.55 -2.47
C LEU A 91 5.89 -2.00 -2.68
N THR A 92 4.63 -2.28 -2.38
CA THR A 92 4.06 -3.60 -2.64
C THR A 92 3.91 -3.87 -4.14
N ASN A 93 3.98 -5.12 -4.56
CA ASN A 93 3.68 -5.51 -5.95
C ASN A 93 2.15 -5.52 -6.17
N THR A 94 1.52 -4.33 -6.13
CA THR A 94 0.06 -4.15 -6.17
C THR A 94 -0.40 -2.97 -7.00
N PHE A 95 0.44 -2.46 -7.91
CA PHE A 95 0.10 -1.35 -8.81
C PHE A 95 -1.22 -1.58 -9.54
N GLY A 96 -1.41 -2.77 -10.13
CA GLY A 96 -2.66 -3.21 -10.76
C GLY A 96 -3.52 -4.07 -9.83
N GLY A 97 -3.45 -3.90 -8.51
CA GLY A 97 -4.09 -4.76 -7.52
C GLY A 97 -5.57 -4.49 -7.27
N SER A 98 -6.19 -3.54 -7.97
CA SER A 98 -7.63 -3.26 -7.87
C SER A 98 -8.48 -4.34 -8.55
N ARG A 99 -9.73 -4.51 -8.12
CA ARG A 99 -10.67 -5.46 -8.72
C ARG A 99 -10.83 -5.26 -10.23
N ILE A 100 -10.85 -4.02 -10.69
CA ILE A 100 -11.01 -3.67 -12.11
C ILE A 100 -9.79 -4.16 -12.91
N MET A 101 -8.57 -3.91 -12.42
CA MET A 101 -7.35 -4.35 -13.09
C MET A 101 -7.19 -5.87 -13.04
N LEU A 102 -7.39 -6.48 -11.89
CA LEU A 102 -7.27 -7.92 -11.70
C LEU A 102 -8.30 -8.70 -12.52
N ASN A 103 -9.50 -8.12 -12.74
CA ASN A 103 -10.54 -8.73 -13.57
C ASN A 103 -10.10 -8.98 -15.01
N ARG A 104 -9.21 -8.14 -15.57
CA ARG A 104 -8.65 -8.30 -16.92
C ARG A 104 -7.86 -9.59 -17.10
N HIS A 105 -7.39 -10.15 -15.99
CA HIS A 105 -6.60 -11.37 -15.94
C HIS A 105 -7.33 -12.54 -15.27
N GLY A 106 -8.62 -12.38 -14.92
CA GLY A 106 -9.41 -13.41 -14.25
C GLY A 106 -9.15 -13.56 -12.75
N TYR A 107 -8.55 -12.57 -12.10
CA TYR A 107 -8.20 -12.58 -10.67
C TYR A 107 -9.09 -11.69 -9.79
N ALA A 108 -10.25 -11.22 -10.30
CA ALA A 108 -11.15 -10.32 -9.57
C ALA A 108 -11.54 -10.82 -8.16
N GLU A 109 -11.73 -12.13 -7.99
CA GLU A 109 -12.10 -12.71 -6.70
C GLU A 109 -10.92 -12.90 -5.73
N GLN A 110 -9.70 -12.57 -6.17
CA GLN A 110 -8.49 -12.73 -5.38
C GLN A 110 -7.87 -11.40 -4.91
N VAL A 111 -8.58 -10.27 -5.06
CA VAL A 111 -8.11 -8.93 -4.67
C VAL A 111 -7.51 -8.93 -3.27
N THR A 112 -8.28 -9.36 -2.27
CA THR A 112 -7.83 -9.37 -0.88
C THR A 112 -6.61 -10.27 -0.69
N ALA A 113 -6.60 -11.47 -1.27
CA ALA A 113 -5.50 -12.42 -1.11
C ALA A 113 -4.20 -11.89 -1.74
N ILE A 114 -4.27 -11.34 -2.95
CA ILE A 114 -3.12 -10.81 -3.69
C ILE A 114 -2.51 -9.61 -2.95
N ASN A 115 -3.34 -8.65 -2.53
CA ASN A 115 -2.86 -7.44 -1.85
C ASN A 115 -2.28 -7.75 -0.46
N ARG A 116 -2.90 -8.65 0.30
CA ARG A 116 -2.35 -9.08 1.60
C ARG A 116 -1.02 -9.80 1.44
N ALA A 117 -0.93 -10.76 0.50
CA ALA A 117 0.31 -11.46 0.23
C ALA A 117 1.45 -10.49 -0.16
N ALA A 118 1.16 -9.46 -0.97
CA ALA A 118 2.15 -8.46 -1.36
C ALA A 118 2.77 -7.72 -0.15
N VAL A 119 1.94 -7.34 0.83
CA VAL A 119 2.44 -6.70 2.07
C VAL A 119 3.34 -7.65 2.85
N ASP A 120 2.94 -8.92 2.99
CA ASP A 120 3.73 -9.92 3.70
C ASP A 120 5.08 -10.17 3.01
N LEU A 121 5.10 -10.28 1.68
CA LEU A 121 6.32 -10.51 0.89
C LEU A 121 7.28 -9.30 0.97
N ALA A 122 6.76 -8.09 0.86
CA ALA A 122 7.56 -6.87 1.01
C ALA A 122 8.16 -6.79 2.44
N ARG A 123 7.37 -7.15 3.45
CA ARG A 123 7.83 -7.19 4.85
C ARG A 123 8.92 -8.23 5.06
N GLN A 124 8.76 -9.42 4.50
CA GLN A 124 9.73 -10.51 4.58
C GLN A 124 11.09 -10.13 3.99
N ALA A 125 11.11 -9.28 2.97
CA ALA A 125 12.34 -8.88 2.30
C ALA A 125 13.30 -8.06 3.17
N PHE A 126 12.80 -7.39 4.22
CA PHE A 126 13.65 -6.66 5.16
C PHE A 126 14.43 -7.58 6.12
N ASP A 127 14.02 -8.84 6.28
CA ASP A 127 14.74 -9.84 7.08
C ASP A 127 15.12 -9.36 8.50
N GLY A 128 14.14 -8.79 9.20
CA GLY A 128 14.32 -8.23 10.56
C GLY A 128 14.94 -6.83 10.62
N ARG A 129 15.40 -6.26 9.51
CA ARG A 129 15.84 -4.86 9.45
C ARG A 129 14.66 -3.91 9.57
N VAL A 130 14.93 -2.70 10.05
CA VAL A 130 13.95 -1.61 10.04
C VAL A 130 13.67 -1.21 8.60
N GLY A 131 12.39 -1.22 8.23
CA GLY A 131 11.93 -0.79 6.91
C GLY A 131 10.41 -0.63 6.91
N TYR A 132 9.91 0.13 5.95
CA TYR A 132 8.50 0.48 5.83
C TYR A 132 7.91 -0.10 4.56
N VAL A 133 6.74 -0.72 4.68
CA VAL A 133 5.99 -1.27 3.54
C VAL A 133 4.92 -0.28 3.13
N ILE A 134 4.96 0.13 1.88
CA ILE A 134 4.04 1.10 1.29
C ILE A 134 3.08 0.34 0.37
N GLY A 135 1.80 0.34 0.70
CA GLY A 135 0.76 -0.23 -0.16
C GLY A 135 0.63 0.62 -1.41
N ASP A 136 0.87 0.03 -2.57
CA ASP A 136 0.86 0.73 -3.85
C ASP A 136 -0.50 0.58 -4.55
N ILE A 137 -1.11 1.72 -4.91
CA ILE A 137 -2.36 1.82 -5.68
C ILE A 137 -2.09 2.63 -6.93
N GLY A 138 -1.98 1.94 -8.06
CA GLY A 138 -1.89 2.54 -9.39
C GLY A 138 -3.27 2.85 -9.99
N PRO A 139 -3.31 3.27 -11.28
CA PRO A 139 -4.56 3.59 -11.96
C PRO A 139 -5.49 2.38 -12.08
N PHE A 140 -6.81 2.62 -12.11
CA PHE A 140 -7.78 1.55 -12.35
C PHE A 140 -7.79 1.06 -13.80
N GLY A 141 -7.09 1.78 -14.69
CA GLY A 141 -6.81 1.35 -16.05
C GLY A 141 -7.94 1.59 -17.06
N GLY A 142 -8.90 2.45 -16.76
CA GLY A 142 -9.99 2.86 -17.64
C GLY A 142 -10.17 4.37 -17.67
N LEU A 143 -11.33 4.81 -18.13
CA LEU A 143 -11.76 6.20 -18.06
C LEU A 143 -13.08 6.29 -17.32
N LEU A 144 -13.25 7.36 -16.54
CA LEU A 144 -14.50 7.69 -15.86
C LEU A 144 -15.53 8.26 -16.85
N GLU A 145 -16.80 8.07 -16.53
CA GLU A 145 -17.87 8.75 -17.24
C GLU A 145 -17.67 10.30 -17.22
N PRO A 146 -18.07 11.03 -18.28
CA PRO A 146 -18.71 10.57 -19.50
C PRO A 146 -17.72 10.12 -20.60
N TYR A 147 -16.42 10.09 -20.34
CA TYR A 147 -15.39 9.77 -21.33
C TYR A 147 -15.08 8.28 -21.43
N GLY A 148 -15.50 7.49 -20.46
CA GLY A 148 -15.35 6.04 -20.40
C GLY A 148 -16.59 5.35 -19.88
N GLU A 149 -16.44 4.10 -19.45
CA GLU A 149 -17.53 3.21 -19.04
C GLU A 149 -17.69 3.05 -17.53
N PHE A 150 -16.78 3.62 -16.74
CA PHE A 150 -16.77 3.44 -15.29
C PHE A 150 -17.33 4.65 -14.56
N THR A 151 -18.22 4.38 -13.61
CA THR A 151 -18.71 5.40 -12.68
C THR A 151 -17.73 5.64 -11.54
N ASP A 152 -17.77 6.83 -10.93
CA ASP A 152 -17.00 7.14 -9.71
C ASP A 152 -17.24 6.11 -8.60
N ALA A 153 -18.47 5.62 -8.46
CA ALA A 153 -18.84 4.67 -7.43
C ALA A 153 -18.16 3.30 -7.63
N GLU A 154 -18.05 2.82 -8.85
CA GLU A 154 -17.37 1.55 -9.17
C GLU A 154 -15.87 1.66 -8.91
N VAL A 155 -15.24 2.76 -9.32
CA VAL A 155 -13.81 2.98 -9.09
C VAL A 155 -13.52 3.18 -7.60
N ALA A 156 -14.34 3.96 -6.89
CA ALA A 156 -14.23 4.12 -5.45
C ALA A 156 -14.36 2.79 -4.70
N ALA A 157 -15.27 1.91 -5.10
CA ALA A 157 -15.43 0.59 -4.51
C ALA A 157 -14.21 -0.29 -4.75
N ALA A 158 -13.65 -0.28 -5.98
CA ALA A 158 -12.47 -1.08 -6.34
C ALA A 158 -11.22 -0.62 -5.57
N PHE A 159 -10.99 0.69 -5.47
CA PHE A 159 -9.89 1.25 -4.67
C PHE A 159 -10.11 1.02 -3.17
N GLY A 160 -11.37 1.10 -2.69
CA GLY A 160 -11.70 0.83 -1.29
C GLY A 160 -11.37 -0.59 -0.87
N GLU A 161 -11.70 -1.58 -1.69
CA GLU A 161 -11.37 -2.99 -1.45
C GLU A 161 -9.86 -3.22 -1.41
N GLN A 162 -9.12 -2.65 -2.36
CA GLN A 162 -7.67 -2.75 -2.41
C GLN A 162 -7.03 -2.08 -1.19
N ALA A 163 -7.39 -0.84 -0.88
CA ALA A 163 -6.87 -0.08 0.24
C ALA A 163 -7.11 -0.79 1.57
N GLN A 164 -8.33 -1.33 1.77
CA GLN A 164 -8.67 -2.09 2.97
C GLN A 164 -7.79 -3.32 3.13
N ALA A 165 -7.57 -4.09 2.06
CA ALA A 165 -6.72 -5.28 2.09
C ALA A 165 -5.27 -4.94 2.46
N LEU A 166 -4.72 -3.85 1.91
CA LEU A 166 -3.36 -3.37 2.20
C LEU A 166 -3.22 -2.90 3.66
N VAL A 167 -4.18 -2.13 4.16
CA VAL A 167 -4.18 -1.64 5.55
C VAL A 167 -4.32 -2.79 6.55
N ASP A 168 -5.26 -3.70 6.31
CA ASP A 168 -5.49 -4.88 7.17
C ASP A 168 -4.27 -5.80 7.23
N ALA A 169 -3.51 -5.88 6.14
CA ALA A 169 -2.25 -6.62 6.10
C ALA A 169 -1.10 -5.89 6.82
N GLY A 170 -1.29 -4.64 7.21
CA GLY A 170 -0.32 -3.87 7.99
C GLY A 170 0.67 -3.06 7.18
N ALA A 171 0.28 -2.53 6.02
CA ALA A 171 1.05 -1.51 5.32
C ALA A 171 1.27 -0.28 6.23
N ASP A 172 2.47 0.31 6.17
CA ASP A 172 2.84 1.47 6.99
C ASP A 172 2.33 2.79 6.38
N ALA A 173 2.02 2.78 5.08
CA ALA A 173 1.38 3.86 4.34
C ALA A 173 0.72 3.30 3.08
N ILE A 174 -0.12 4.11 2.44
CA ILE A 174 -0.58 3.88 1.06
C ILE A 174 -0.04 5.01 0.18
N ILE A 175 0.54 4.65 -0.97
CA ILE A 175 0.80 5.56 -2.07
C ILE A 175 -0.28 5.40 -3.14
N VAL A 176 -0.78 6.54 -3.64
CA VAL A 176 -1.69 6.59 -4.79
C VAL A 176 -0.94 7.28 -5.91
N GLU A 177 -0.47 6.50 -6.88
CA GLU A 177 0.48 7.00 -7.86
C GLU A 177 0.01 6.84 -9.30
N THR A 178 0.63 7.60 -10.22
CA THR A 178 0.48 7.47 -11.69
C THR A 178 -0.96 7.63 -12.17
N GLN A 179 -1.81 8.30 -11.38
CA GLN A 179 -3.22 8.46 -11.71
C GLN A 179 -3.41 9.31 -12.99
N THR A 180 -4.44 8.99 -13.78
CA THR A 180 -4.64 9.61 -15.09
C THR A 180 -5.44 10.91 -15.02
N SER A 181 -6.21 11.12 -13.95
CA SER A 181 -7.00 12.34 -13.72
C SER A 181 -7.01 12.74 -12.23
N LEU A 182 -7.42 13.98 -11.96
CA LEU A 182 -7.58 14.48 -10.59
C LEU A 182 -8.77 13.82 -9.90
N GLU A 183 -9.80 13.47 -10.65
CA GLU A 183 -10.98 12.75 -10.14
C GLU A 183 -10.57 11.37 -9.65
N GLU A 184 -9.84 10.61 -10.46
CA GLU A 184 -9.30 9.29 -10.10
C GLU A 184 -8.40 9.36 -8.87
N LEU A 185 -7.45 10.33 -8.85
CA LEU A 185 -6.59 10.57 -7.71
C LEU A 185 -7.41 10.85 -6.44
N GLY A 186 -8.46 11.66 -6.55
CA GLY A 186 -9.36 11.98 -5.45
C GLY A 186 -10.05 10.74 -4.87
N LEU A 187 -10.53 9.83 -5.74
CA LEU A 187 -11.15 8.57 -5.34
C LEU A 187 -10.14 7.65 -4.62
N GLY A 188 -8.91 7.51 -5.14
CA GLY A 188 -7.86 6.72 -4.51
C GLY A 188 -7.46 7.24 -3.13
N ILE A 189 -7.26 8.56 -2.98
CA ILE A 189 -6.95 9.19 -1.70
C ILE A 189 -8.11 9.00 -0.69
N ALA A 190 -9.35 9.17 -1.14
CA ALA A 190 -10.52 8.97 -0.29
C ALA A 190 -10.61 7.52 0.19
N ALA A 191 -10.39 6.55 -0.69
CA ALA A 191 -10.36 5.13 -0.37
C ALA A 191 -9.27 4.79 0.66
N ALA A 192 -8.04 5.26 0.45
CA ALA A 192 -6.94 5.04 1.38
C ALA A 192 -7.22 5.61 2.79
N ARG A 193 -7.82 6.80 2.85
CA ARG A 193 -8.22 7.43 4.11
C ARG A 193 -9.36 6.69 4.80
N ALA A 194 -10.38 6.27 4.05
CA ALA A 194 -11.51 5.51 4.58
C ALA A 194 -11.08 4.15 5.15
N ALA A 195 -10.12 3.48 4.52
CA ALA A 195 -9.51 2.26 5.01
C ALA A 195 -8.64 2.47 6.28
N GLY A 196 -8.40 3.71 6.70
CA GLY A 196 -7.60 4.03 7.88
C GLY A 196 -6.09 3.91 7.66
N ALA A 197 -5.59 4.19 6.45
CA ALA A 197 -4.16 4.20 6.16
C ALA A 197 -3.41 5.11 7.14
N PRO A 198 -2.30 4.65 7.77
CA PRO A 198 -1.54 5.44 8.75
C PRO A 198 -0.93 6.71 8.14
N CYS A 199 -0.61 6.66 6.85
CA CYS A 199 -0.16 7.75 6.02
C CYS A 199 -0.65 7.54 4.58
N VAL A 200 -0.96 8.63 3.86
CA VAL A 200 -1.26 8.61 2.43
C VAL A 200 -0.26 9.51 1.72
N ILE A 201 0.35 8.99 0.67
CA ILE A 201 1.40 9.62 -0.14
C ILE A 201 0.84 9.84 -1.56
#